data_88bbba96a0a79699a6f86e1080db3bd8
#
_entry.id   88bbba96a0a79699a6f86e1080db3bd8
#
_cell.length_a   1.000
_cell.length_b   1.000
_cell.length_c   1.000
_cell.angle_alpha   90.00
_cell.angle_beta   90.00
_cell.angle_gamma   90.00
#
_symmetry.space_group_name_H-M   'P 1'
#
loop_
_entity.id
_entity.type
_entity.pdbx_description
1 polymer ?
#
loop_
_entity_poly.entity_id
_entity_poly.type
_entity_poly.pdbx_seq_one_letter_code
_entity_poly.pdbx_strand_id
1 'polypeptide(L)'
;GTVYYDFKLRDDLTFSDGEPVTADDIIFSFYVFCDPTYDGGASVYSLPIEGMEEYRSGMSTLASLLAAAGEDNTDFTYWTEDQQNAFWDAVNDGGAAFAQEIVDYCVENGVSEEGDVAGAAAQWGFDGLAADATAKDFFMAIGDKYGWSFTAMEAESAGSALSDLIPEDVYAYATEGVETGDAAANISGI
;
A
#
# COMPACT_ATOMS: atom_id res chain seq x y z
N GLY A 1 -11.33 -10.88 23.38
CA GLY A 1 -12.68 -10.34 23.55
C GLY A 1 -12.78 -8.98 22.90
N THR A 2 -13.95 -8.60 22.43
CA THR A 2 -14.21 -7.28 21.82
C THR A 2 -14.25 -6.21 22.91
N VAL A 3 -13.66 -5.06 22.63
CA VAL A 3 -13.67 -3.88 23.51
C VAL A 3 -14.52 -2.82 22.82
N TYR A 4 -15.43 -2.22 23.57
CA TYR A 4 -16.31 -1.14 23.08
C TYR A 4 -15.84 0.19 23.69
N TYR A 5 -15.87 1.24 22.87
CA TYR A 5 -15.60 2.61 23.29
C TYR A 5 -16.81 3.49 22.97
N ASP A 6 -17.42 4.07 24.00
CA ASP A 6 -18.50 5.02 23.83
C ASP A 6 -17.96 6.45 23.89
N PHE A 7 -18.17 7.20 22.81
CA PHE A 7 -17.77 8.60 22.72
C PHE A 7 -19.02 9.51 22.76
N LYS A 8 -19.04 10.47 23.66
CA LYS A 8 -20.07 11.50 23.71
C LYS A 8 -19.51 12.83 23.26
N LEU A 9 -20.03 13.39 22.17
CA LEU A 9 -19.74 14.76 21.75
C LEU A 9 -20.40 15.76 22.70
N ARG A 10 -19.75 16.91 22.87
CA ARG A 10 -20.33 18.06 23.56
C ARG A 10 -21.44 18.65 22.67
N ASP A 11 -22.51 19.11 23.29
CA ASP A 11 -23.66 19.66 22.57
C ASP A 11 -23.44 21.08 22.01
N ASP A 12 -22.30 21.72 22.36
CA ASP A 12 -21.96 23.09 21.99
C ASP A 12 -20.86 23.17 20.90
N LEU A 13 -20.54 22.06 20.25
CA LEU A 13 -19.54 22.04 19.18
C LEU A 13 -20.16 22.52 17.86
N THR A 14 -19.49 23.49 17.24
CA THR A 14 -19.87 24.01 15.91
C THR A 14 -18.66 24.13 15.00
N PHE A 15 -18.89 24.03 13.70
CA PHE A 15 -17.93 24.43 12.68
C PHE A 15 -17.76 25.95 12.64
N SER A 16 -16.77 26.45 11.87
CA SER A 16 -16.50 27.87 11.73
C SER A 16 -17.61 28.69 11.07
N ASP A 17 -18.49 28.04 10.34
CA ASP A 17 -19.69 28.61 9.72
C ASP A 17 -20.91 28.64 10.66
N GLY A 18 -20.80 28.02 11.84
CA GLY A 18 -21.83 27.95 12.86
C GLY A 18 -22.72 26.69 12.83
N GLU A 19 -22.53 25.79 11.85
CA GLU A 19 -23.25 24.53 11.84
C GLU A 19 -22.77 23.60 12.97
N PRO A 20 -23.69 22.81 13.60
CA PRO A 20 -23.34 21.90 14.67
C PRO A 20 -22.48 20.73 14.16
N VAL A 21 -21.47 20.35 14.96
CA VAL A 21 -20.70 19.12 14.74
C VAL A 21 -21.48 17.94 15.31
N THR A 22 -21.73 16.95 14.49
CA THR A 22 -22.54 15.76 14.82
C THR A 22 -21.70 14.47 14.83
N ALA A 23 -22.30 13.37 15.27
CA ALA A 23 -21.67 12.05 15.17
C ALA A 23 -21.45 11.64 13.70
N ASP A 24 -22.32 12.05 12.78
CA ASP A 24 -22.21 11.75 11.36
C ASP A 24 -20.95 12.38 10.74
N ASP A 25 -20.54 13.56 11.20
CA ASP A 25 -19.31 14.22 10.75
C ASP A 25 -18.06 13.44 11.19
N ILE A 26 -18.10 12.87 12.38
CA ILE A 26 -17.02 12.02 12.90
C ILE A 26 -16.95 10.69 12.10
N ILE A 27 -18.09 10.04 11.90
CA ILE A 27 -18.20 8.81 11.12
C ILE A 27 -17.73 9.05 9.69
N PHE A 28 -18.16 10.13 9.04
CA PHE A 28 -17.69 10.51 7.70
C PHE A 28 -16.15 10.66 7.66
N SER A 29 -15.57 11.33 8.66
CA SER A 29 -14.11 11.49 8.75
C SER A 29 -13.40 10.14 8.89
N PHE A 30 -13.97 9.19 9.62
CA PHE A 30 -13.43 7.83 9.70
C PHE A 30 -13.41 7.15 8.33
N TYR A 31 -14.51 7.22 7.58
CA TYR A 31 -14.58 6.64 6.24
C TYR A 31 -13.56 7.26 5.28
N VAL A 32 -13.37 8.58 5.33
CA VAL A 32 -12.33 9.26 4.54
C VAL A 32 -10.93 8.74 4.89
N PHE A 33 -10.59 8.64 6.18
CA PHE A 33 -9.27 8.16 6.61
C PHE A 33 -9.06 6.65 6.42
N CYS A 34 -10.13 5.88 6.29
CA CYS A 34 -10.07 4.44 6.05
C CYS A 34 -10.18 4.06 4.58
N ASP A 35 -10.47 5.04 3.70
CA ASP A 35 -10.50 4.83 2.27
C ASP A 35 -9.13 4.35 1.78
N PRO A 36 -9.02 3.22 1.03
CA PRO A 36 -7.76 2.71 0.52
C PRO A 36 -7.03 3.67 -0.41
N THR A 37 -7.75 4.62 -1.04
CA THR A 37 -7.17 5.63 -1.94
C THR A 37 -6.74 6.91 -1.22
N TYR A 38 -6.97 6.99 0.11
CA TYR A 38 -6.53 8.15 0.89
C TYR A 38 -5.01 8.16 1.06
N ASP A 39 -4.35 9.17 0.52
CA ASP A 39 -2.90 9.37 0.50
C ASP A 39 -2.36 10.22 1.67
N GLY A 40 -3.23 10.63 2.59
CA GLY A 40 -2.85 11.41 3.78
C GLY A 40 -2.30 10.55 4.90
N GLY A 41 -1.64 11.21 5.87
CA GLY A 41 -0.99 10.57 7.02
C GLY A 41 -1.99 10.05 8.08
N ALA A 42 -2.85 9.10 7.74
CA ALA A 42 -3.76 8.45 8.68
C ALA A 42 -3.31 7.02 8.98
N SER A 43 -3.41 6.63 10.26
CA SER A 43 -3.13 5.27 10.71
C SER A 43 -4.35 4.56 11.30
N VAL A 44 -5.54 5.17 11.19
CA VAL A 44 -6.79 4.64 11.75
C VAL A 44 -7.14 3.27 11.17
N TYR A 45 -6.86 3.07 9.90
CA TYR A 45 -7.13 1.80 9.20
C TYR A 45 -6.24 0.63 9.68
N SER A 46 -5.14 0.90 10.37
CA SER A 46 -4.28 -0.15 10.96
C SER A 46 -4.76 -0.60 12.35
N LEU A 47 -5.76 0.05 12.91
CA LEU A 47 -6.35 -0.34 14.17
C LEU A 47 -7.24 -1.57 13.98
N PRO A 48 -7.29 -2.48 14.98
CA PRO A 48 -8.11 -3.69 14.90
C PRO A 48 -9.60 -3.37 15.13
N ILE A 49 -10.19 -2.55 14.25
CA ILE A 49 -11.61 -2.19 14.27
C ILE A 49 -12.38 -3.29 13.53
N GLU A 50 -13.46 -3.77 14.13
CA GLU A 50 -14.32 -4.81 13.54
C GLU A 50 -14.90 -4.32 12.19
N GLY A 51 -14.76 -5.14 11.16
CA GLY A 51 -15.22 -4.82 9.80
C GLY A 51 -14.29 -3.92 8.98
N MET A 52 -13.14 -3.49 9.53
CA MET A 52 -12.18 -2.66 8.80
C MET A 52 -11.54 -3.41 7.63
N GLU A 53 -11.14 -4.66 7.86
CA GLU A 53 -10.53 -5.49 6.81
C GLU A 53 -11.52 -5.76 5.68
N GLU A 54 -12.77 -6.12 6.02
CA GLU A 54 -13.82 -6.39 5.05
C GLU A 54 -14.23 -5.13 4.25
N TYR A 55 -14.21 -3.96 4.89
CA TYR A 55 -14.44 -2.69 4.21
C TYR A 55 -13.33 -2.35 3.23
N ARG A 56 -12.08 -2.51 3.65
CA ARG A 56 -10.92 -2.17 2.82
C ARG A 56 -10.61 -3.19 1.73
N SER A 57 -10.91 -4.48 1.95
CA SER A 57 -10.61 -5.55 0.98
C SER A 57 -11.37 -5.43 -0.33
N GLY A 58 -12.50 -4.74 -0.33
CA GLY A 58 -13.27 -4.49 -1.55
C GLY A 58 -12.87 -3.23 -2.31
N MET A 59 -11.93 -2.46 -1.79
CA MET A 59 -11.35 -1.27 -2.42
C MET A 59 -9.84 -1.46 -2.47
N SER A 60 -9.35 -2.06 -3.52
CA SER A 60 -7.93 -2.31 -3.72
C SER A 60 -7.31 -1.27 -4.64
N THR A 61 -6.03 -0.97 -4.49
CA THR A 61 -5.32 -0.24 -5.54
C THR A 61 -5.16 -1.14 -6.76
N LEU A 62 -5.09 -0.56 -7.94
CA LEU A 62 -4.88 -1.36 -9.15
C LEU A 62 -3.55 -2.13 -9.08
N ALA A 63 -2.51 -1.54 -8.49
CA ALA A 63 -1.24 -2.23 -8.24
C ALA A 63 -1.41 -3.51 -7.41
N SER A 64 -2.21 -3.47 -6.32
CA SER A 64 -2.41 -4.65 -5.48
C SER A 64 -3.17 -5.77 -6.22
N LEU A 65 -4.12 -5.40 -7.08
CA LEU A 65 -4.87 -6.36 -7.90
C LEU A 65 -3.98 -6.98 -8.98
N LEU A 66 -3.16 -6.17 -9.68
CA LEU A 66 -2.20 -6.63 -10.68
C LEU A 66 -1.16 -7.58 -10.08
N ALA A 67 -0.62 -7.23 -8.90
CA ALA A 67 0.34 -8.07 -8.19
C ALA A 67 -0.28 -9.39 -7.73
N ALA A 68 -1.50 -9.37 -7.18
CA ALA A 68 -2.21 -10.57 -6.77
C ALA A 68 -2.59 -11.49 -7.96
N ALA A 69 -2.91 -10.90 -9.11
CA ALA A 69 -3.25 -11.66 -10.32
C ALA A 69 -2.03 -12.35 -10.95
N GLY A 70 -0.84 -11.74 -10.83
CA GLY A 70 0.40 -12.26 -11.39
C GLY A 70 0.63 -11.86 -12.85
N GLU A 71 1.88 -12.06 -13.27
CA GLU A 71 2.39 -11.67 -14.61
C GLU A 71 1.68 -12.41 -15.76
N ASP A 72 1.34 -13.70 -15.53
CA ASP A 72 0.70 -14.57 -16.54
C ASP A 72 -0.84 -14.49 -16.53
N ASN A 73 -1.43 -13.50 -15.84
CA ASN A 73 -2.88 -13.37 -15.76
C ASN A 73 -3.50 -13.06 -17.12
N THR A 74 -4.65 -13.67 -17.39
CA THR A 74 -5.45 -13.52 -18.63
C THR A 74 -6.85 -12.95 -18.39
N ASP A 75 -7.18 -12.58 -17.14
CA ASP A 75 -8.41 -11.90 -16.80
C ASP A 75 -8.16 -10.38 -16.69
N PHE A 76 -8.77 -9.63 -17.58
CA PHE A 76 -8.62 -8.18 -17.70
C PHE A 76 -9.90 -7.44 -17.30
N THR A 77 -10.61 -7.95 -16.27
CA THR A 77 -11.88 -7.36 -15.81
C THR A 77 -11.70 -5.91 -15.31
N TYR A 78 -10.58 -5.62 -14.64
CA TYR A 78 -10.34 -4.32 -13.99
C TYR A 78 -9.24 -3.48 -14.65
N TRP A 79 -8.50 -4.03 -15.62
CA TRP A 79 -7.43 -3.36 -16.35
C TRP A 79 -7.31 -3.90 -17.78
N THR A 80 -6.49 -3.29 -18.61
CA THR A 80 -6.18 -3.78 -19.94
C THR A 80 -4.93 -4.64 -19.95
N GLU A 81 -4.76 -5.47 -20.98
CA GLU A 81 -3.53 -6.25 -21.20
C GLU A 81 -2.30 -5.32 -21.26
N ASP A 82 -2.42 -4.16 -21.92
CA ASP A 82 -1.34 -3.17 -22.02
C ASP A 82 -0.96 -2.60 -20.62
N GLN A 83 -1.93 -2.32 -19.77
CA GLN A 83 -1.67 -1.89 -18.38
C GLN A 83 -0.97 -2.98 -17.57
N GLN A 84 -1.39 -4.25 -17.69
CA GLN A 84 -0.72 -5.35 -17.02
C GLN A 84 0.74 -5.47 -17.47
N ASN A 85 0.98 -5.48 -18.76
CA ASN A 85 2.33 -5.58 -19.33
C ASN A 85 3.21 -4.42 -18.86
N ALA A 86 2.72 -3.17 -18.96
CA ALA A 86 3.46 -2.00 -18.52
C ALA A 86 3.74 -2.00 -17.00
N PHE A 87 2.79 -2.49 -16.18
CA PHE A 87 3.01 -2.66 -14.74
C PHE A 87 4.14 -3.65 -14.44
N TRP A 88 4.12 -4.81 -15.09
CA TRP A 88 5.15 -5.83 -14.86
C TRP A 88 6.51 -5.44 -15.44
N ASP A 89 6.55 -4.72 -16.57
CA ASP A 89 7.78 -4.11 -17.08
C ASP A 89 8.35 -3.11 -16.06
N ALA A 90 7.49 -2.26 -15.48
CA ALA A 90 7.91 -1.32 -14.44
C ALA A 90 8.39 -2.00 -13.14
N VAL A 91 7.78 -3.11 -12.73
CA VAL A 91 8.24 -3.92 -11.59
C VAL A 91 9.60 -4.57 -11.91
N ASN A 92 9.74 -5.11 -13.12
CA ASN A 92 10.98 -5.79 -13.54
C ASN A 92 12.16 -4.82 -13.66
N ASP A 93 11.94 -3.59 -14.10
CA ASP A 93 12.97 -2.58 -14.32
C ASP A 93 13.08 -1.61 -13.13
N GLY A 94 12.09 -0.74 -12.95
CA GLY A 94 12.11 0.33 -11.94
C GLY A 94 12.00 -0.21 -10.51
N GLY A 95 11.13 -1.18 -10.28
CA GLY A 95 10.98 -1.82 -8.97
C GLY A 95 12.23 -2.59 -8.56
N ALA A 96 12.81 -3.37 -9.49
CA ALA A 96 14.07 -4.05 -9.24
C ALA A 96 15.21 -3.07 -8.99
N ALA A 97 15.28 -1.94 -9.71
CA ALA A 97 16.26 -0.90 -9.49
C ALA A 97 16.11 -0.26 -8.09
N PHE A 98 14.87 0.03 -7.66
CA PHE A 98 14.60 0.54 -6.32
C PHE A 98 15.12 -0.38 -5.22
N ALA A 99 14.84 -1.68 -5.32
CA ALA A 99 15.33 -2.67 -4.36
C ALA A 99 16.87 -2.85 -4.46
N GLN A 100 17.45 -2.75 -5.67
CA GLN A 100 18.89 -2.83 -5.85
C GLN A 100 19.62 -1.68 -5.16
N GLU A 101 19.09 -0.46 -5.16
CA GLU A 101 19.69 0.66 -4.42
C GLU A 101 19.77 0.37 -2.92
N ILE A 102 18.80 -0.36 -2.34
CA ILE A 102 18.84 -0.79 -0.94
C ILE A 102 19.96 -1.82 -0.73
N VAL A 103 20.06 -2.80 -1.64
CA VAL A 103 21.15 -3.80 -1.60
C VAL A 103 22.52 -3.14 -1.67
N ASP A 104 22.70 -2.23 -2.63
CA ASP A 104 23.95 -1.49 -2.81
C ASP A 104 24.31 -0.66 -1.56
N TYR A 105 23.33 0.00 -0.97
CA TYR A 105 23.50 0.71 0.30
C TYR A 105 23.96 -0.21 1.43
N CYS A 106 23.38 -1.41 1.55
CA CYS A 106 23.78 -2.40 2.55
C CYS A 106 25.23 -2.88 2.34
N VAL A 107 25.62 -3.11 1.09
CA VAL A 107 27.00 -3.51 0.72
C VAL A 107 27.99 -2.39 1.02
N GLU A 108 27.69 -1.15 0.61
CA GLU A 108 28.56 0.02 0.83
C GLU A 108 28.78 0.30 2.33
N ASN A 109 27.78 0.02 3.16
CA ASN A 109 27.89 0.17 4.61
C ASN A 109 28.42 -1.09 5.33
N GLY A 110 28.80 -2.14 4.60
CA GLY A 110 29.43 -3.35 5.13
C GLY A 110 28.50 -4.22 5.98
N VAL A 111 27.17 -4.13 5.77
CA VAL A 111 26.17 -4.92 6.51
C VAL A 111 25.65 -6.12 5.71
N SER A 112 26.01 -6.22 4.43
CA SER A 112 25.75 -7.36 3.56
C SER A 112 26.90 -7.58 2.59
N GLU A 113 27.00 -8.77 1.99
CA GLU A 113 27.99 -9.11 0.96
C GLU A 113 27.46 -8.76 -0.44
N GLU A 114 28.38 -8.49 -1.39
CA GLU A 114 28.02 -8.24 -2.78
C GLU A 114 27.27 -9.44 -3.38
N GLY A 115 26.09 -9.18 -3.95
CA GLY A 115 25.21 -10.19 -4.54
C GLY A 115 24.32 -10.96 -3.54
N ASP A 116 24.43 -10.68 -2.24
CA ASP A 116 23.56 -11.26 -1.22
C ASP A 116 22.30 -10.40 -1.01
N VAL A 117 21.36 -10.50 -1.95
CA VAL A 117 20.08 -9.79 -1.89
C VAL A 117 19.28 -10.20 -0.65
N ALA A 118 19.21 -11.49 -0.34
CA ALA A 118 18.47 -12.00 0.81
C ALA A 118 19.05 -11.50 2.14
N GLY A 119 20.38 -11.45 2.26
CA GLY A 119 21.06 -10.89 3.42
C GLY A 119 20.84 -9.39 3.57
N ALA A 120 20.90 -8.62 2.47
CA ALA A 120 20.59 -7.20 2.48
C ALA A 120 19.14 -6.94 2.88
N ALA A 121 18.18 -7.68 2.32
CA ALA A 121 16.77 -7.59 2.67
C ALA A 121 16.52 -7.87 4.15
N ALA A 122 17.14 -8.91 4.72
CA ALA A 122 17.04 -9.23 6.14
C ALA A 122 17.59 -8.11 7.04
N GLN A 123 18.71 -7.48 6.65
CA GLN A 123 19.24 -6.31 7.36
C GLN A 123 18.31 -5.08 7.26
N TRP A 124 17.54 -5.00 6.19
CA TRP A 124 16.53 -3.94 5.99
C TRP A 124 15.18 -4.22 6.67
N GLY A 125 15.03 -5.40 7.31
CA GLY A 125 13.82 -5.80 8.03
C GLY A 125 12.83 -6.61 7.18
N PHE A 126 13.32 -7.29 6.14
CA PHE A 126 12.57 -8.20 5.28
C PHE A 126 13.15 -9.61 5.36
N ASP A 127 12.69 -10.37 6.35
CA ASP A 127 13.12 -11.75 6.56
C ASP A 127 12.42 -12.73 5.61
N GLY A 128 13.10 -13.83 5.30
CA GLY A 128 12.48 -14.98 4.64
C GLY A 128 12.61 -15.02 3.11
N LEU A 129 13.35 -14.10 2.49
CA LEU A 129 13.70 -14.23 1.07
C LEU A 129 14.59 -15.48 0.85
N ALA A 130 14.41 -16.13 -0.30
CA ALA A 130 15.26 -17.24 -0.71
C ALA A 130 16.72 -16.79 -0.90
N ALA A 131 17.67 -17.69 -0.67
CA ALA A 131 19.11 -17.35 -0.79
C ALA A 131 19.53 -16.94 -2.21
N ASP A 132 18.74 -17.31 -3.22
CA ASP A 132 18.93 -16.95 -4.63
C ASP A 132 17.96 -15.84 -5.08
N ALA A 133 17.35 -15.12 -4.12
CA ALA A 133 16.43 -14.03 -4.42
C ALA A 133 17.09 -12.93 -5.24
N THR A 134 16.32 -12.38 -6.15
CA THR A 134 16.71 -11.25 -6.99
C THR A 134 16.23 -9.92 -6.38
N ALA A 135 16.70 -8.79 -6.91
CA ALA A 135 16.20 -7.49 -6.54
C ALA A 135 14.69 -7.33 -6.81
N LYS A 136 14.16 -7.97 -7.88
CA LYS A 136 12.73 -8.06 -8.13
C LYS A 136 12.00 -8.76 -6.96
N ASP A 137 12.50 -9.91 -6.49
CA ASP A 137 11.88 -10.64 -5.38
C ASP A 137 11.86 -9.79 -4.10
N PHE A 138 12.90 -9.01 -3.88
CA PHE A 138 12.94 -8.07 -2.76
C PHE A 138 11.92 -6.94 -2.94
N PHE A 139 11.80 -6.37 -4.14
CA PHE A 139 10.76 -5.37 -4.43
C PHE A 139 9.34 -5.94 -4.25
N MET A 140 9.10 -7.18 -4.67
CA MET A 140 7.83 -7.88 -4.43
C MET A 140 7.52 -7.98 -2.93
N ALA A 141 8.52 -8.33 -2.11
CA ALA A 141 8.36 -8.39 -0.65
C ALA A 141 8.07 -7.00 -0.03
N ILE A 142 8.65 -5.92 -0.57
CA ILE A 142 8.30 -4.55 -0.18
C ILE A 142 6.84 -4.26 -0.55
N GLY A 143 6.43 -4.59 -1.77
CA GLY A 143 5.05 -4.45 -2.23
C GLY A 143 4.06 -5.16 -1.30
N ASP A 144 4.31 -6.41 -0.97
CA ASP A 144 3.45 -7.22 -0.10
C ASP A 144 3.36 -6.64 1.33
N LYS A 145 4.48 -6.16 1.88
CA LYS A 145 4.51 -5.51 3.20
C LYS A 145 3.62 -4.27 3.27
N TYR A 146 3.60 -3.48 2.20
CA TYR A 146 2.87 -2.21 2.12
C TYR A 146 1.54 -2.29 1.36
N GLY A 147 1.06 -3.52 1.02
CA GLY A 147 -0.17 -3.71 0.26
C GLY A 147 -0.15 -3.01 -1.11
N TRP A 148 1.04 -2.91 -1.71
CA TRP A 148 1.27 -2.26 -3.00
C TRP A 148 0.90 -0.76 -3.05
N SER A 149 0.88 -0.10 -1.89
CA SER A 149 0.82 1.36 -1.82
C SER A 149 2.18 1.95 -2.17
N PHE A 150 2.35 2.44 -3.39
CA PHE A 150 3.60 3.04 -3.86
C PHE A 150 4.08 4.18 -2.95
N THR A 151 3.15 5.02 -2.49
CA THR A 151 3.46 6.10 -1.53
C THR A 151 4.01 5.56 -0.20
N ALA A 152 3.47 4.43 0.30
CA ALA A 152 3.98 3.83 1.54
C ALA A 152 5.32 3.11 1.32
N MET A 153 5.52 2.51 0.14
CA MET A 153 6.78 1.85 -0.25
C MET A 153 7.95 2.82 -0.34
N GLU A 154 7.70 4.11 -0.63
CA GLU A 154 8.73 5.18 -0.61
C GLU A 154 9.48 5.27 0.74
N ALA A 155 8.90 4.82 1.83
CA ALA A 155 9.55 4.80 3.14
C ALA A 155 10.80 3.90 3.17
N GLU A 156 10.92 2.95 2.23
CA GLU A 156 12.07 2.04 2.12
C GLU A 156 13.16 2.57 1.18
N SER A 157 13.01 3.73 0.55
CA SER A 157 14.01 4.28 -0.37
C SER A 157 15.38 4.43 0.30
N ALA A 158 16.42 3.93 -0.36
CA ALA A 158 17.83 4.14 0.00
C ALA A 158 18.52 5.19 -0.90
N GLY A 159 17.83 5.67 -1.94
CA GLY A 159 18.40 6.61 -2.91
C GLY A 159 17.31 7.35 -3.68
N SER A 160 16.90 6.81 -4.81
CA SER A 160 15.88 7.38 -5.68
C SER A 160 14.48 7.22 -5.10
N ALA A 161 13.57 8.16 -5.41
CA ALA A 161 12.16 7.96 -5.16
C ALA A 161 11.59 6.88 -6.10
N LEU A 162 10.62 6.11 -5.65
CA LEU A 162 9.97 5.10 -6.49
C LEU A 162 9.29 5.76 -7.70
N SER A 163 8.72 6.96 -7.51
CA SER A 163 8.13 7.78 -8.56
C SER A 163 9.12 8.24 -9.65
N ASP A 164 10.43 8.22 -9.37
CA ASP A 164 11.47 8.54 -10.35
C ASP A 164 11.90 7.30 -11.17
N LEU A 165 11.63 6.11 -10.65
CA LEU A 165 12.02 4.82 -11.24
C LEU A 165 10.88 4.13 -11.97
N ILE A 166 9.63 4.37 -11.57
CA ILE A 166 8.43 3.84 -12.23
C ILE A 166 7.93 4.88 -13.25
N PRO A 167 7.59 4.49 -14.48
CA PRO A 167 6.99 5.41 -15.46
C PRO A 167 5.77 6.13 -14.90
N GLU A 168 5.66 7.45 -15.17
CA GLU A 168 4.63 8.32 -14.58
C GLU A 168 3.20 7.82 -14.85
N ASP A 169 2.93 7.31 -16.03
CA ASP A 169 1.63 6.77 -16.42
C ASP A 169 1.31 5.47 -15.66
N VAL A 170 2.31 4.60 -15.46
CA VAL A 170 2.16 3.38 -14.63
C VAL A 170 1.91 3.75 -13.18
N TYR A 171 2.70 4.68 -12.63
CA TYR A 171 2.54 5.15 -11.25
C TYR A 171 1.12 5.73 -11.03
N ALA A 172 0.63 6.52 -11.99
CA ALA A 172 -0.68 7.14 -11.91
C ALA A 172 -1.81 6.10 -11.82
N TYR A 173 -1.92 5.17 -12.79
CA TYR A 173 -3.02 4.20 -12.76
C TYR A 173 -2.83 3.13 -11.68
N ALA A 174 -1.60 2.76 -11.34
CA ALA A 174 -1.34 1.75 -10.30
C ALA A 174 -1.84 2.18 -8.91
N THR A 175 -1.88 3.48 -8.64
CA THR A 175 -2.38 4.06 -7.39
C THR A 175 -3.89 4.30 -7.38
N GLU A 176 -4.58 4.13 -8.52
CA GLU A 176 -6.03 4.27 -8.58
C GLU A 176 -6.74 3.21 -7.74
N GLY A 177 -7.79 3.63 -7.05
CA GLY A 177 -8.68 2.72 -6.33
C GLY A 177 -9.62 2.00 -7.30
N VAL A 178 -9.76 0.69 -7.12
CA VAL A 178 -10.67 -0.15 -7.91
C VAL A 178 -11.69 -0.78 -6.97
N GLU A 179 -12.98 -0.55 -7.23
CA GLU A 179 -14.05 -1.22 -6.52
C GLU A 179 -14.30 -2.61 -7.13
N THR A 180 -14.00 -3.64 -6.37
CA THR A 180 -14.13 -5.04 -6.82
C THR A 180 -15.50 -5.66 -6.55
N GLY A 181 -16.40 -4.92 -5.91
CA GLY A 181 -17.74 -5.37 -5.54
C GLY A 181 -17.82 -6.25 -4.30
N ASP A 182 -16.68 -6.61 -3.72
CA ASP A 182 -16.60 -7.46 -2.51
C ASP A 182 -16.51 -6.63 -1.22
N ALA A 183 -16.50 -5.28 -1.33
CA ALA A 183 -16.41 -4.40 -0.18
C ALA A 183 -17.65 -4.54 0.72
N ALA A 184 -17.42 -4.66 2.02
CA ALA A 184 -18.47 -4.37 2.98
C ALA A 184 -18.91 -2.90 2.83
N ALA A 185 -20.22 -2.65 2.77
CA ALA A 185 -20.74 -1.29 2.61
C ALA A 185 -20.42 -0.39 3.82
N ASN A 186 -20.08 -0.99 4.97
CA ASN A 186 -19.83 -0.28 6.22
C ASN A 186 -18.74 -0.99 7.04
N ILE A 187 -18.05 -0.21 7.85
CA ILE A 187 -17.17 -0.73 8.91
C ILE A 187 -18.06 -1.06 10.10
N SER A 188 -18.27 -2.34 10.40
CA SER A 188 -19.26 -2.80 11.40
C SER A 188 -18.94 -2.37 12.84
N GLY A 189 -17.70 -1.96 13.11
CA GLY A 189 -17.24 -1.49 14.42
C GLY A 189 -17.31 0.03 14.63
N ILE A 190 -17.95 0.77 13.69
CA ILE A 190 -18.12 2.23 13.77
C ILE A 190 -19.58 2.59 13.70
#